data_4ca0d5179df9485d05f7a11c42842c06
#
_entry.id   4ca0d5179df9485d05f7a11c42842c06
#
_cell.length_a   1.000
_cell.length_b   1.000
_cell.length_c   1.000
_cell.angle_alpha   90.00
_cell.angle_beta   90.00
_cell.angle_gamma   90.00
#
_symmetry.space_group_name_H-M   'P 1'
#
loop_
_entity.id
_entity.type
_entity.pdbx_description
1 polymer ?
#
loop_
_entity_poly.entity_id
_entity_poly.type
_entity_poly.pdbx_seq_one_letter_code
_entity_poly.pdbx_strand_id
1 'polypeptide(L)'
;MREILLLGLALTLTGCMGLPKPDPNQAWVDLNVPADNALHAQQVDAQALDDHRYFEVQPGTHELTVRYQFTVAPDNIGPQATPLSRDCQLNIKYSNFNAGERYQLEAGSLGFTPWAKLYDQQRRLVGRAQPAGCQGA
;
A
#
# COMPACT_ATOMS: atom_id res chain seq x y z
N MET A 1 -40.30 9.30 -45.18
CA MET A 1 -39.91 8.56 -43.96
C MET A 1 -38.43 8.61 -43.79
N ARG A 2 -38.03 9.24 -42.75
CA ARG A 2 -36.59 9.37 -42.45
C ARG A 2 -36.23 8.53 -41.29
N GLU A 3 -35.37 7.60 -41.56
CA GLU A 3 -34.77 6.83 -40.47
C GLU A 3 -33.63 7.62 -39.90
N ILE A 4 -33.80 8.03 -38.65
CA ILE A 4 -32.72 8.66 -37.92
C ILE A 4 -31.92 7.56 -37.29
N LEU A 5 -30.78 7.24 -37.89
CA LEU A 5 -29.79 6.41 -37.28
C LEU A 5 -29.10 7.19 -36.19
N LEU A 6 -29.58 7.01 -34.98
CA LEU A 6 -28.84 7.45 -33.82
C LEU A 6 -27.68 6.47 -33.65
N LEU A 7 -26.56 6.87 -34.21
CA LEU A 7 -25.32 6.23 -33.88
C LEU A 7 -25.02 6.59 -32.43
N GLY A 8 -25.36 5.67 -31.54
CA GLY A 8 -24.94 5.79 -30.15
C GLY A 8 -23.43 5.67 -30.13
N LEU A 9 -22.78 6.79 -29.92
CA LEU A 9 -21.37 6.79 -29.64
C LEU A 9 -21.19 6.17 -28.26
N ALA A 10 -20.87 4.90 -28.25
CA ALA A 10 -20.44 4.26 -27.02
C ALA A 10 -19.07 4.83 -26.69
N LEU A 11 -19.05 5.83 -25.83
CA LEU A 11 -17.83 6.27 -25.19
C LEU A 11 -17.36 5.13 -24.29
N THR A 12 -16.52 4.27 -24.82
CA THR A 12 -15.74 3.39 -23.98
C THR A 12 -14.69 4.25 -23.30
N LEU A 13 -15.02 4.70 -22.11
CA LEU A 13 -14.04 5.31 -21.25
C LEU A 13 -13.08 4.22 -20.81
N THR A 14 -12.03 4.00 -21.60
CA THR A 14 -10.84 3.31 -21.10
C THR A 14 -10.15 4.31 -20.16
N GLY A 15 -10.75 4.52 -18.99
CA GLY A 15 -10.12 5.34 -17.97
C GLY A 15 -8.90 4.62 -17.42
N CYS A 16 -7.92 5.39 -16.97
CA CYS A 16 -6.84 4.88 -16.13
C CYS A 16 -7.42 3.90 -15.13
N MET A 17 -6.73 2.76 -14.94
CA MET A 17 -7.12 1.78 -13.95
C MET A 17 -7.07 2.40 -12.57
N GLY A 18 -8.11 3.09 -12.20
CA GLY A 18 -8.29 3.60 -10.85
C GLY A 18 -8.46 2.46 -9.87
N LEU A 19 -8.34 2.78 -8.59
CA LEU A 19 -8.61 1.82 -7.54
C LEU A 19 -10.08 1.38 -7.63
N PRO A 20 -10.38 0.11 -7.32
CA PRO A 20 -11.75 -0.32 -7.24
C PRO A 20 -12.49 0.43 -6.13
N LYS A 21 -13.82 0.42 -6.21
CA LYS A 21 -14.65 1.04 -5.21
C LYS A 21 -14.61 0.19 -3.93
N PRO A 22 -14.35 0.80 -2.75
CA PRO A 22 -14.32 0.03 -1.51
C PRO A 22 -15.64 -0.68 -1.22
N ASP A 23 -15.55 -1.92 -0.73
CA ASP A 23 -16.70 -2.69 -0.27
C ASP A 23 -17.09 -2.20 1.13
N PRO A 24 -18.35 -1.77 1.35
CA PRO A 24 -18.77 -1.27 2.66
C PRO A 24 -18.77 -2.33 3.77
N ASN A 25 -18.67 -3.61 3.41
CA ASN A 25 -18.60 -4.70 4.37
C ASN A 25 -17.18 -5.08 4.74
N GLN A 26 -16.20 -4.41 4.19
CA GLN A 26 -14.79 -4.66 4.45
C GLN A 26 -14.07 -3.38 4.88
N ALA A 27 -12.90 -3.55 5.46
CA ALA A 27 -12.00 -2.45 5.78
C ALA A 27 -11.04 -2.21 4.61
N TRP A 28 -10.75 -0.95 4.34
CA TRP A 28 -9.85 -0.53 3.26
C TRP A 28 -8.58 0.10 3.85
N VAL A 29 -7.42 -0.24 3.30
CA VAL A 29 -6.15 0.35 3.71
C VAL A 29 -5.47 0.97 2.51
N ASP A 30 -5.30 2.28 2.55
CA ASP A 30 -4.51 3.01 1.58
C ASP A 30 -3.02 2.91 1.92
N LEU A 31 -2.18 2.89 0.90
CA LEU A 31 -0.74 2.89 1.05
C LEU A 31 -0.18 4.27 0.73
N ASN A 32 0.66 4.78 1.59
CA ASN A 32 1.28 6.10 1.43
C ASN A 32 2.78 6.03 1.71
N VAL A 33 3.57 6.51 0.75
CA VAL A 33 5.04 6.54 0.87
C VAL A 33 5.57 7.86 0.35
N PRO A 34 6.79 8.26 0.78
CA PRO A 34 7.47 9.40 0.18
C PRO A 34 7.68 9.19 -1.32
N ALA A 35 7.79 10.29 -2.06
CA ALA A 35 8.14 10.26 -3.47
C ALA A 35 9.46 9.50 -3.68
N ASP A 36 9.60 8.84 -4.82
CA ASP A 36 10.75 8.02 -5.21
C ASP A 36 10.87 6.68 -4.47
N ASN A 37 9.97 6.39 -3.55
CA ASN A 37 9.88 5.09 -2.88
C ASN A 37 8.66 4.33 -3.36
N ALA A 38 8.65 3.02 -3.14
CA ALA A 38 7.52 2.18 -3.53
C ALA A 38 7.06 1.32 -2.35
N LEU A 39 5.74 1.23 -2.19
CA LEU A 39 5.11 0.42 -1.17
C LEU A 39 4.04 -0.44 -1.82
N HIS A 40 4.14 -1.75 -1.63
CA HIS A 40 3.24 -2.71 -2.24
C HIS A 40 2.56 -3.57 -1.17
N ALA A 41 1.24 -3.75 -1.31
CA ALA A 41 0.51 -4.73 -0.52
C ALA A 41 0.85 -6.13 -1.04
N GLN A 42 1.44 -6.97 -0.21
CA GLN A 42 1.92 -8.28 -0.62
C GLN A 42 1.00 -9.42 -0.20
N GLN A 43 0.63 -9.45 1.06
CA GLN A 43 -0.12 -10.56 1.63
C GLN A 43 -1.06 -10.08 2.72
N VAL A 44 -2.14 -10.81 2.90
CA VAL A 44 -3.00 -10.73 4.09
C VAL A 44 -3.07 -12.12 4.69
N ASP A 45 -2.73 -12.24 5.98
CA ASP A 45 -2.74 -13.51 6.71
C ASP A 45 -1.95 -14.60 5.95
N ALA A 46 -0.78 -14.22 5.44
CA ALA A 46 0.15 -15.05 4.67
C ALA A 46 -0.37 -15.49 3.29
N GLN A 47 -1.48 -14.91 2.82
CA GLN A 47 -2.01 -15.20 1.48
C GLN A 47 -1.67 -14.05 0.52
N ALA A 48 -1.06 -14.41 -0.61
CA ALA A 48 -0.65 -13.43 -1.62
C ALA A 48 -1.85 -12.72 -2.24
N LEU A 49 -1.67 -11.44 -2.51
CA LEU A 49 -2.67 -10.59 -3.15
C LEU A 49 -2.37 -10.46 -4.65
N ASP A 50 -3.43 -10.32 -5.45
CA ASP A 50 -3.32 -10.06 -6.88
C ASP A 50 -3.09 -8.57 -7.16
N ASP A 51 -3.73 -7.68 -6.39
CA ASP A 51 -3.57 -6.23 -6.52
C ASP A 51 -2.71 -5.72 -5.37
N HIS A 52 -1.57 -5.09 -5.70
CA HIS A 52 -0.58 -4.64 -4.73
C HIS A 52 -0.74 -3.16 -4.34
N ARG A 53 -1.82 -2.51 -4.76
CA ARG A 53 -2.00 -1.06 -4.58
C ARG A 53 -2.71 -0.69 -3.28
N TYR A 54 -3.38 -1.65 -2.63
CA TYR A 54 -4.19 -1.41 -1.44
C TYR A 54 -4.42 -2.73 -0.71
N PHE A 55 -4.94 -2.64 0.51
CA PHE A 55 -5.52 -3.80 1.19
C PHE A 55 -7.03 -3.61 1.33
N GLU A 56 -7.75 -4.70 1.18
CA GLU A 56 -9.16 -4.78 1.53
C GLU A 56 -9.34 -6.07 2.33
N VAL A 57 -9.78 -5.95 3.59
CA VAL A 57 -9.81 -7.06 4.52
C VAL A 57 -11.15 -7.16 5.23
N GLN A 58 -11.52 -8.37 5.61
CA GLN A 58 -12.70 -8.61 6.43
C GLN A 58 -12.53 -7.92 7.79
N PRO A 59 -13.63 -7.56 8.47
CA PRO A 59 -13.52 -7.07 9.85
C PRO A 59 -12.82 -8.07 10.76
N GLY A 60 -12.09 -7.57 11.75
CA GLY A 60 -11.43 -8.41 12.74
C GLY A 60 -9.91 -8.30 12.69
N THR A 61 -9.24 -9.37 13.08
CA THR A 61 -7.79 -9.44 13.21
C THR A 61 -7.15 -9.92 11.92
N HIS A 62 -6.17 -9.15 11.42
CA HIS A 62 -5.40 -9.54 10.24
C HIS A 62 -3.95 -9.11 10.38
N GLU A 63 -3.07 -9.86 9.74
CA GLU A 63 -1.69 -9.48 9.54
C GLU A 63 -1.49 -9.06 8.09
N LEU A 64 -1.04 -7.82 7.91
CA LEU A 64 -0.74 -7.27 6.60
C LEU A 64 0.76 -7.35 6.36
N THR A 65 1.16 -7.83 5.19
CA THR A 65 2.55 -7.85 4.77
C THR A 65 2.71 -6.88 3.61
N VAL A 66 3.65 -5.94 3.76
CA VAL A 66 3.99 -4.97 2.72
C VAL A 66 5.43 -5.17 2.29
N ARG A 67 5.70 -4.79 1.06
CA ARG A 67 7.05 -4.68 0.52
C ARG A 67 7.36 -3.21 0.32
N TYR A 68 8.43 -2.75 0.94
CA TYR A 68 8.86 -1.37 0.88
C TYR A 68 10.21 -1.27 0.21
N GLN A 69 10.27 -0.53 -0.89
CA GLN A 69 11.48 -0.28 -1.66
C GLN A 69 11.89 1.18 -1.47
N PHE A 70 13.12 1.39 -1.03
CA PHE A 70 13.64 2.71 -0.75
C PHE A 70 15.13 2.78 -1.03
N THR A 71 15.64 4.01 -1.11
CA THR A 71 17.05 4.26 -1.37
C THR A 71 17.68 4.87 -0.12
N VAL A 72 18.80 4.30 0.29
CA VAL A 72 19.60 4.86 1.39
C VAL A 72 20.53 5.91 0.80
N ALA A 73 20.49 7.13 1.35
CA ALA A 73 21.31 8.21 0.88
C ALA A 73 22.79 7.95 1.16
N PRO A 74 23.71 8.44 0.31
CA PRO A 74 25.15 8.26 0.53
C PRO A 74 25.64 8.77 1.88
N ASP A 75 25.02 9.80 2.42
CA ASP A 75 25.38 10.39 3.72
C ASP A 75 25.25 9.40 4.87
N ASN A 76 24.36 8.39 4.73
CA ASN A 76 24.16 7.38 5.74
C ASN A 76 25.05 6.16 5.56
N ILE A 77 25.80 6.09 4.45
CA ILE A 77 26.65 4.94 4.13
C ILE A 77 28.12 5.30 4.37
N GLY A 78 28.53 6.48 3.95
CA GLY A 78 29.91 6.95 4.08
C GLY A 78 30.30 7.89 2.96
N PRO A 79 31.45 8.59 3.10
CA PRO A 79 31.92 9.52 2.08
C PRO A 79 32.15 8.77 0.76
N GLN A 80 31.70 9.36 -0.34
CA GLN A 80 31.84 8.83 -1.70
C GLN A 80 31.06 7.53 -1.96
N ALA A 81 30.15 7.15 -1.07
CA ALA A 81 29.29 5.99 -1.31
C ALA A 81 28.25 6.31 -2.38
N THR A 82 27.83 5.31 -3.13
CA THR A 82 26.69 5.40 -4.04
C THR A 82 25.41 5.17 -3.28
N PRO A 83 24.26 5.73 -3.70
CA PRO A 83 22.97 5.38 -3.10
C PRO A 83 22.73 3.88 -3.17
N LEU A 84 22.19 3.32 -2.10
CA LEU A 84 21.90 1.90 -1.99
C LEU A 84 20.39 1.66 -1.98
N SER A 85 19.91 0.86 -2.92
CA SER A 85 18.51 0.46 -2.95
C SER A 85 18.27 -0.70 -1.99
N ARG A 86 17.20 -0.60 -1.21
CA ARG A 86 16.78 -1.66 -0.31
C ARG A 86 15.35 -2.07 -0.60
N ASP A 87 15.07 -3.34 -0.38
CA ASP A 87 13.77 -3.95 -0.58
C ASP A 87 13.44 -4.77 0.65
N CYS A 88 12.54 -4.26 1.47
CA CYS A 88 12.26 -4.83 2.78
C CYS A 88 10.81 -5.26 2.90
N GLN A 89 10.60 -6.36 3.61
CA GLN A 89 9.29 -6.82 4.02
C GLN A 89 8.98 -6.30 5.42
N LEU A 90 7.74 -5.86 5.60
CA LEU A 90 7.25 -5.38 6.89
C LEU A 90 5.90 -6.02 7.16
N ASN A 91 5.73 -6.54 8.38
CA ASN A 91 4.47 -7.14 8.81
C ASN A 91 3.81 -6.25 9.85
N ILE A 92 2.51 -6.00 9.69
CA ILE A 92 1.75 -5.23 10.66
C ILE A 92 0.48 -6.01 11.04
N LYS A 93 0.29 -6.20 12.33
CA LYS A 93 -0.88 -6.90 12.86
C LYS A 93 -1.79 -5.92 13.56
N TYR A 94 -3.08 -5.99 13.22
CA TYR A 94 -4.09 -5.16 13.87
C TYR A 94 -5.34 -5.99 14.12
N SER A 95 -5.93 -5.86 15.31
CA SER A 95 -7.00 -6.74 15.77
C SER A 95 -8.40 -6.20 15.55
N ASN A 96 -8.55 -4.94 15.18
CA ASN A 96 -9.84 -4.26 15.17
C ASN A 96 -10.19 -3.57 13.86
N PHE A 97 -9.90 -4.21 12.72
CA PHE A 97 -10.38 -3.71 11.45
C PHE A 97 -11.90 -3.68 11.44
N ASN A 98 -12.49 -2.54 11.11
CA ASN A 98 -13.93 -2.36 11.09
C ASN A 98 -14.46 -2.23 9.66
N ALA A 99 -15.62 -2.82 9.42
CA ALA A 99 -16.30 -2.72 8.14
C ALA A 99 -16.61 -1.25 7.80
N GLY A 100 -16.37 -0.87 6.54
CA GLY A 100 -16.64 0.48 6.06
C GLY A 100 -15.64 1.53 6.49
N GLU A 101 -14.65 1.19 7.29
CA GLU A 101 -13.62 2.13 7.69
C GLU A 101 -12.43 2.12 6.73
N ARG A 102 -11.82 3.29 6.58
CA ARG A 102 -10.67 3.50 5.73
C ARG A 102 -9.45 3.82 6.57
N TYR A 103 -8.43 2.99 6.42
CA TYR A 103 -7.16 3.10 7.15
C TYR A 103 -6.09 3.60 6.20
N GLN A 104 -4.98 4.06 6.76
CA GLN A 104 -3.82 4.48 5.98
C GLN A 104 -2.56 3.84 6.56
N LEU A 105 -1.81 3.16 5.71
CA LEU A 105 -0.50 2.62 6.06
C LEU A 105 0.56 3.53 5.47
N GLU A 106 1.37 4.12 6.34
CA GLU A 106 2.48 4.98 5.95
C GLU A 106 3.78 4.25 6.18
N ALA A 107 4.70 4.35 5.23
CA ALA A 107 6.03 3.77 5.34
C ALA A 107 7.11 4.80 5.09
N GLY A 108 8.25 4.56 5.68
CA GLY A 108 9.42 5.40 5.52
C GLY A 108 10.64 4.65 6.00
N SER A 109 11.76 5.35 6.05
CA SER A 109 13.01 4.78 6.51
C SER A 109 13.82 5.79 7.29
N LEU A 110 14.62 5.28 8.22
CA LEU A 110 15.63 6.05 8.92
C LEU A 110 16.96 5.36 8.66
N GLY A 111 17.76 5.91 7.73
CA GLY A 111 18.94 5.24 7.24
C GLY A 111 18.59 3.90 6.57
N PHE A 112 19.13 2.82 7.09
CA PHE A 112 18.87 1.47 6.60
C PHE A 112 17.60 0.83 7.19
N THR A 113 16.99 1.46 8.19
CA THR A 113 15.90 0.88 8.94
C THR A 113 14.55 1.31 8.37
N PRO A 114 13.79 0.40 7.78
CA PRO A 114 12.44 0.70 7.33
C PRO A 114 11.47 0.73 8.51
N TRP A 115 10.41 1.51 8.38
CA TRP A 115 9.30 1.53 9.32
C TRP A 115 7.98 1.63 8.58
N ALA A 116 6.92 1.17 9.19
CA ALA A 116 5.57 1.41 8.71
C ALA A 116 4.62 1.55 9.90
N LYS A 117 3.63 2.41 9.73
CA LYS A 117 2.64 2.73 10.76
C LYS A 117 1.25 2.70 10.15
N LEU A 118 0.31 2.12 10.88
CA LEU A 118 -1.08 2.05 10.46
C LEU A 118 -1.89 3.09 11.26
N TYR A 119 -2.65 3.90 10.53
CA TYR A 119 -3.52 4.91 11.10
C TYR A 119 -4.97 4.59 10.77
N ASP A 120 -5.86 4.89 11.70
CA ASP A 120 -7.29 4.77 11.46
C ASP A 120 -7.85 6.01 10.72
N GLN A 121 -9.16 6.02 10.49
CA GLN A 121 -9.83 7.09 9.76
C GLN A 121 -9.77 8.43 10.50
N GLN A 122 -9.58 8.42 11.82
CA GLN A 122 -9.40 9.61 12.63
C GLN A 122 -7.92 9.99 12.80
N ARG A 123 -7.03 9.39 12.03
CA ARG A 123 -5.59 9.66 12.04
C ARG A 123 -4.90 9.27 13.35
N ARG A 124 -5.47 8.31 14.08
CA ARG A 124 -4.84 7.76 15.28
C ARG A 124 -3.94 6.59 14.90
N LEU A 125 -2.77 6.53 15.50
CA LEU A 125 -1.86 5.42 15.31
C LEU A 125 -2.43 4.16 15.98
N VAL A 126 -2.72 3.13 15.19
CA VAL A 126 -3.30 1.88 15.68
C VAL A 126 -2.37 0.68 15.56
N GLY A 127 -1.28 0.80 14.82
CA GLY A 127 -0.33 -0.29 14.68
C GLY A 127 1.02 0.15 14.15
N ARG A 128 2.04 -0.63 14.48
CA ARG A 128 3.40 -0.46 14.00
C ARG A 128 3.88 -1.76 13.39
N ALA A 129 4.56 -1.67 12.27
CA ALA A 129 5.09 -2.84 11.60
C ALA A 129 6.34 -3.38 12.29
N GLN A 130 6.54 -4.69 12.14
CA GLN A 130 7.77 -5.37 12.50
C GLN A 130 8.53 -5.68 11.21
N PRO A 131 9.84 -5.38 11.14
CA PRO A 131 10.64 -5.78 9.99
C PRO A 131 10.68 -7.30 9.84
N ALA A 132 10.51 -7.78 8.61
CA ALA A 132 10.48 -9.21 8.30
C ALA A 132 11.58 -9.61 7.32
N GLY A 133 12.59 -8.77 7.17
CA GLY A 133 13.75 -9.03 6.34
C GLY A 133 13.86 -8.10 5.15
N CYS A 134 15.08 -7.84 4.74
CA CYS A 134 15.41 -7.01 3.61
C CYS A 134 16.24 -7.79 2.61
N GLN A 135 15.88 -7.65 1.35
CA GLN A 135 16.73 -8.03 0.23
C GLN A 135 17.34 -6.75 -0.32
N GLY A 136 18.60 -6.78 -0.60
CA GLY A 136 19.21 -5.60 -1.15
C GLY A 136 20.57 -5.92 -1.68
N ALA A 137 20.91 -5.22 -2.69
CA ALA A 137 22.25 -5.29 -3.24
C ALA A 137 23.22 -4.63 -2.30
#